data_440f953252789d028e87f2fefbe4d859
#
_entry.id   440f953252789d028e87f2fefbe4d859
#
_cell.length_a   1.000
_cell.length_b   1.000
_cell.length_c   1.000
_cell.angle_alpha   90.00
_cell.angle_beta   90.00
_cell.angle_gamma   90.00
#
_symmetry.space_group_name_H-M   'P 1'
#
loop_
_entity.id
_entity.type
_entity.pdbx_description
1 polymer ?
#
loop_
_entity_poly.entity_id
_entity_poly.type
_entity_poly.pdbx_seq_one_letter_code
_entity_poly.pdbx_strand_id
1 'polypeptide(L)'
;PHIKEEWLLAQEQSDVIVLSGGVFGDIGEFSRQRKFSAAKTQILRWQHCYHDNYFLELQRFQCEESNDLIELSLQLGSELGISVVATHPIQFAKPDDYLAHEVRVCVADGEMLDDGNRKPKYGQDQYFKSSAEMIELFSDIPAAVHNSVEIARKCNLEITLGKYFLPDFATPNA
;
A
#
# COMPACT_ATOMS: atom_id res chain seq x y z
N PRO A 1 17.48 -5.63 -4.45
CA PRO A 1 17.68 -5.51 -3.00
C PRO A 1 16.37 -5.80 -2.30
N HIS A 2 16.42 -6.56 -1.20
CA HIS A 2 15.27 -6.85 -0.36
C HIS A 2 15.53 -6.29 1.04
N ILE A 3 14.51 -5.68 1.64
CA ILE A 3 14.54 -5.25 3.04
C ILE A 3 13.87 -6.37 3.84
N LYS A 4 14.52 -6.83 4.91
CA LYS A 4 13.93 -7.82 5.82
C LYS A 4 13.01 -7.11 6.82
N GLU A 5 11.87 -7.72 7.13
CA GLU A 5 10.94 -7.21 8.13
C GLU A 5 11.63 -6.95 9.49
N GLU A 6 12.54 -7.85 9.90
CA GLU A 6 13.33 -7.72 11.11
C GLU A 6 14.08 -6.37 11.19
N TRP A 7 14.58 -5.85 10.08
CA TRP A 7 15.29 -4.57 10.03
C TRP A 7 14.35 -3.38 10.23
N LEU A 8 13.11 -3.50 9.77
CA LEU A 8 12.09 -2.47 9.93
C LEU A 8 11.56 -2.44 11.37
N LEU A 9 11.54 -3.59 12.04
CA LEU A 9 11.05 -3.72 13.42
C LEU A 9 12.15 -3.58 14.50
N ALA A 10 13.43 -3.54 14.10
CA ALA A 10 14.57 -3.52 15.04
C ALA A 10 14.81 -2.17 15.71
N GLN A 11 14.25 -1.08 15.19
CA GLN A 11 14.46 0.29 15.67
C GLN A 11 13.16 1.06 15.67
N GLU A 12 12.96 1.92 16.66
CA GLU A 12 11.90 2.93 16.62
C GLU A 12 12.17 3.87 15.43
N GLN A 13 11.25 3.91 14.50
CA GLN A 13 11.35 4.67 13.25
C GLN A 13 10.38 5.86 13.30
N SER A 14 10.79 6.98 13.90
CA SER A 14 9.95 8.18 14.03
C SER A 14 9.79 8.96 12.72
N ASP A 15 10.75 8.81 11.79
CA ASP A 15 10.83 9.62 10.56
C ASP A 15 10.24 8.90 9.32
N VAL A 16 9.65 7.73 9.51
CA VAL A 16 9.07 6.91 8.43
C VAL A 16 7.58 6.73 8.67
N ILE A 17 6.78 6.89 7.63
CA ILE A 17 5.36 6.56 7.64
C ILE A 17 5.19 5.19 6.99
N VAL A 18 4.41 4.31 7.62
CA VAL A 18 4.16 2.95 7.16
C VAL A 18 2.67 2.75 6.89
N LEU A 19 2.35 2.22 5.73
CA LEU A 19 1.01 1.78 5.35
C LEU A 19 0.95 0.25 5.35
N SER A 20 -0.19 -0.33 5.71
CA SER A 20 -0.35 -1.79 5.87
C SER A 20 -0.30 -2.58 4.55
N GLY A 21 -0.19 -1.92 3.39
CA GLY A 21 -0.05 -2.57 2.09
C GLY A 21 -1.35 -3.09 1.46
N GLY A 22 -2.51 -2.72 2.00
CA GLY A 22 -3.81 -3.11 1.45
C GLY A 22 -3.95 -4.64 1.33
N VAL A 23 -4.58 -5.11 0.25
CA VAL A 23 -4.81 -6.56 0.01
C VAL A 23 -3.52 -7.34 -0.24
N PHE A 24 -2.43 -6.67 -0.60
CA PHE A 24 -1.13 -7.29 -0.88
C PHE A 24 -0.18 -7.27 0.32
N GLY A 25 -0.55 -6.58 1.40
CA GLY A 25 0.21 -6.53 2.64
C GLY A 25 -0.02 -7.75 3.54
N ASP A 26 0.70 -7.79 4.66
CA ASP A 26 0.61 -8.85 5.66
C ASP A 26 -0.78 -8.94 6.29
N ILE A 27 -1.43 -7.79 6.57
CA ILE A 27 -2.79 -7.75 7.12
C ILE A 27 -3.81 -8.28 6.08
N GLY A 28 -3.65 -7.97 4.80
CA GLY A 28 -4.44 -8.52 3.71
C GLY A 28 -4.32 -10.04 3.61
N GLU A 29 -3.11 -10.58 3.76
CA GLU A 29 -2.88 -12.02 3.78
C GLU A 29 -3.56 -12.71 4.98
N PHE A 30 -3.46 -12.12 6.17
CA PHE A 30 -4.18 -12.64 7.35
C PHE A 30 -5.70 -12.55 7.20
N SER A 31 -6.23 -11.51 6.55
CA SER A 31 -7.65 -11.38 6.24
C SER A 31 -8.12 -12.52 5.33
N ARG A 32 -7.43 -12.79 4.21
CA ARG A 32 -7.72 -13.91 3.30
C ARG A 32 -7.71 -15.27 4.02
N GLN A 33 -6.77 -15.44 4.92
CA GLN A 33 -6.66 -16.68 5.72
C GLN A 33 -7.63 -16.72 6.92
N ARG A 34 -8.44 -15.69 7.13
CA ARG A 34 -9.33 -15.53 8.30
C ARG A 34 -8.61 -15.67 9.65
N LYS A 35 -7.35 -15.24 9.69
CA LYS A 35 -6.49 -15.27 10.90
C LYS A 35 -6.53 -13.93 11.64
N PHE A 36 -7.70 -13.53 12.10
CA PHE A 36 -7.93 -12.19 12.67
C PHE A 36 -7.08 -11.89 13.91
N SER A 37 -6.82 -12.89 14.76
CA SER A 37 -5.94 -12.71 15.94
C SER A 37 -4.48 -12.45 15.51
N ALA A 38 -4.01 -13.10 14.44
CA ALA A 38 -2.67 -12.86 13.90
C ALA A 38 -2.57 -11.47 13.28
N ALA A 39 -3.61 -11.03 12.52
CA ALA A 39 -3.70 -9.67 12.00
C ALA A 39 -3.59 -8.63 13.12
N LYS A 40 -4.35 -8.79 14.20
CA LYS A 40 -4.30 -7.90 15.37
C LYS A 40 -2.90 -7.86 16.00
N THR A 41 -2.27 -9.02 16.18
CA THR A 41 -0.92 -9.11 16.76
C THR A 41 0.11 -8.38 15.87
N GLN A 42 0.03 -8.56 14.55
CA GLN A 42 0.93 -7.92 13.61
C GLN A 42 0.73 -6.40 13.55
N ILE A 43 -0.52 -5.93 13.57
CA ILE A 43 -0.86 -4.50 13.66
C ILE A 43 -0.22 -3.88 14.91
N LEU A 44 -0.34 -4.53 16.07
CA LEU A 44 0.27 -4.04 17.31
C LEU A 44 1.80 -3.99 17.25
N ARG A 45 2.45 -4.92 16.54
CA ARG A 45 3.91 -4.89 16.31
C ARG A 45 4.31 -3.68 15.49
N TRP A 46 3.60 -3.40 14.39
CA TRP A 46 3.84 -2.22 13.56
C TRP A 46 3.57 -0.92 14.33
N GLN A 47 2.45 -0.84 15.04
CA GLN A 47 2.10 0.32 15.86
C GLN A 47 3.16 0.59 16.95
N HIS A 48 3.69 -0.45 17.57
CA HIS A 48 4.76 -0.30 18.57
C HIS A 48 6.03 0.34 18.01
N CYS A 49 6.39 0.02 16.75
CA CYS A 49 7.60 0.54 16.11
C CYS A 49 7.41 1.93 15.48
N TYR A 50 6.20 2.21 14.96
CA TYR A 50 5.93 3.42 14.15
C TYR A 50 4.93 4.37 14.80
N HIS A 51 4.32 4.00 15.92
CA HIS A 51 3.38 4.84 16.68
C HIS A 51 2.29 5.46 15.79
N ASP A 52 2.15 6.78 15.81
CA ASP A 52 1.17 7.56 15.01
C ASP A 52 1.51 7.65 13.51
N ASN A 53 2.61 7.02 13.09
CA ASN A 53 3.04 6.95 11.69
C ASN A 53 2.70 5.60 11.02
N TYR A 54 1.97 4.72 11.70
CA TYR A 54 1.41 3.51 11.09
C TYR A 54 -0.07 3.69 10.77
N PHE A 55 -0.46 3.38 9.52
CA PHE A 55 -1.83 3.51 9.02
C PHE A 55 -2.32 2.21 8.41
N LEU A 56 -3.59 1.89 8.65
CA LEU A 56 -4.28 0.80 7.95
C LEU A 56 -4.76 1.31 6.59
N GLU A 57 -4.26 0.70 5.53
CA GLU A 57 -4.52 1.10 4.15
C GLU A 57 -5.82 0.48 3.64
N LEU A 58 -6.74 1.33 3.19
CA LEU A 58 -8.01 0.94 2.60
C LEU A 58 -7.94 1.14 1.08
N GLN A 59 -8.22 0.08 0.34
CA GLN A 59 -8.24 0.10 -1.13
C GLN A 59 -9.58 -0.41 -1.64
N ARG A 60 -10.23 0.35 -2.54
CA ARG A 60 -11.45 -0.07 -3.24
C ARG A 60 -11.16 -0.21 -4.72
N PHE A 61 -11.25 -1.42 -5.22
CA PHE A 61 -11.08 -1.78 -6.62
C PHE A 61 -11.76 -3.12 -6.89
N GLN A 62 -11.80 -3.57 -8.14
CA GLN A 62 -12.41 -4.86 -8.54
C GLN A 62 -11.61 -6.06 -7.97
N CYS A 63 -11.76 -6.29 -6.66
CA CYS A 63 -11.14 -7.38 -5.91
C CYS A 63 -12.11 -7.81 -4.80
N GLU A 64 -12.44 -9.09 -4.76
CA GLU A 64 -13.41 -9.64 -3.79
C GLU A 64 -12.94 -9.45 -2.34
N GLU A 65 -11.64 -9.63 -2.10
CA GLU A 65 -11.04 -9.54 -0.76
C GLU A 65 -10.93 -8.10 -0.22
N SER A 66 -11.12 -7.11 -1.09
CA SER A 66 -10.98 -5.69 -0.73
C SER A 66 -11.99 -5.27 0.35
N ASN A 67 -13.25 -5.69 0.22
CA ASN A 67 -14.31 -5.33 1.18
C ASN A 67 -14.10 -5.97 2.55
N ASP A 68 -13.76 -7.26 2.58
CA ASP A 68 -13.49 -7.99 3.83
C ASP A 68 -12.32 -7.34 4.60
N LEU A 69 -11.28 -6.92 3.87
CA LEU A 69 -10.14 -6.22 4.45
C LEU A 69 -10.51 -4.83 4.98
N ILE A 70 -11.37 -4.09 4.27
CA ILE A 70 -11.85 -2.78 4.73
C ILE A 70 -12.61 -2.93 6.04
N GLU A 71 -13.55 -3.88 6.12
CA GLU A 71 -14.31 -4.14 7.35
C GLU A 71 -13.39 -4.51 8.52
N LEU A 72 -12.44 -5.43 8.30
CA LEU A 72 -11.45 -5.81 9.30
C LEU A 72 -10.59 -4.62 9.75
N SER A 73 -10.11 -3.81 8.79
CA SER A 73 -9.26 -2.65 9.07
C SER A 73 -9.99 -1.56 9.84
N LEU A 74 -11.27 -1.31 9.53
CA LEU A 74 -12.10 -0.37 10.28
C LEU A 74 -12.37 -0.85 11.70
N GLN A 75 -12.68 -2.15 11.86
CA GLN A 75 -12.90 -2.75 13.18
C GLN A 75 -11.64 -2.65 14.04
N LEU A 76 -10.50 -3.16 13.53
CA LEU A 76 -9.24 -3.16 14.29
C LEU A 76 -8.68 -1.74 14.48
N GLY A 77 -8.82 -0.86 13.49
CA GLY A 77 -8.43 0.54 13.61
C GLY A 77 -9.18 1.25 14.73
N SER A 78 -10.51 1.06 14.82
CA SER A 78 -11.33 1.61 15.89
C SER A 78 -10.98 1.00 17.26
N GLU A 79 -10.73 -0.32 17.32
CA GLU A 79 -10.40 -1.01 18.57
C GLU A 79 -9.02 -0.60 19.12
N LEU A 80 -8.04 -0.42 18.25
CA LEU A 80 -6.65 -0.18 18.61
C LEU A 80 -6.25 1.31 18.54
N GLY A 81 -7.15 2.19 18.13
CA GLY A 81 -6.87 3.62 17.97
C GLY A 81 -5.92 3.94 16.80
N ILE A 82 -5.94 3.13 15.73
CA ILE A 82 -5.07 3.28 14.56
C ILE A 82 -5.83 3.95 13.42
N SER A 83 -5.23 4.97 12.84
CA SER A 83 -5.82 5.71 11.73
C SER A 83 -5.83 4.87 10.44
N VAL A 84 -6.89 5.05 9.64
CA VAL A 84 -7.03 4.46 8.30
C VAL A 84 -6.68 5.48 7.23
N VAL A 85 -6.21 5.03 6.07
CA VAL A 85 -5.91 5.88 4.91
C VAL A 85 -6.45 5.26 3.63
N ALA A 86 -7.10 6.09 2.79
CA ALA A 86 -7.55 5.66 1.48
C ALA A 86 -6.43 5.77 0.45
N THR A 87 -6.19 4.67 -0.27
CA THR A 87 -5.29 4.62 -1.41
C THR A 87 -5.96 3.89 -2.59
N HIS A 88 -5.28 3.85 -3.73
CA HIS A 88 -5.74 3.12 -4.90
C HIS A 88 -4.57 2.38 -5.57
N PRO A 89 -4.71 1.09 -5.95
CA PRO A 89 -3.64 0.31 -6.55
C PRO A 89 -3.49 0.63 -8.05
N ILE A 90 -2.92 1.80 -8.35
CA ILE A 90 -2.81 2.36 -9.70
C ILE A 90 -1.86 1.52 -10.55
N GLN A 91 -2.30 1.13 -11.76
CA GLN A 91 -1.52 0.40 -12.75
C GLN A 91 -1.29 1.18 -14.05
N PHE A 92 -2.19 2.09 -14.39
CA PHE A 92 -2.12 2.91 -15.62
C PHE A 92 -2.72 4.31 -15.38
N ALA A 93 -2.46 5.25 -16.29
CA ALA A 93 -2.77 6.66 -16.04
C ALA A 93 -4.23 7.02 -16.29
N LYS A 94 -4.85 6.52 -17.36
CA LYS A 94 -6.22 6.88 -17.77
C LYS A 94 -7.03 5.63 -18.05
N PRO A 95 -8.38 5.68 -17.93
CA PRO A 95 -9.24 4.53 -18.24
C PRO A 95 -8.98 3.92 -19.63
N ASP A 96 -8.72 4.75 -20.63
CA ASP A 96 -8.47 4.32 -22.01
C ASP A 96 -7.13 3.59 -22.19
N ASP A 97 -6.21 3.69 -21.21
CA ASP A 97 -4.90 3.04 -21.25
C ASP A 97 -4.97 1.55 -20.87
N TYR A 98 -6.13 1.06 -20.42
CA TYR A 98 -6.29 -0.32 -19.93
C TYR A 98 -5.81 -1.36 -20.94
N LEU A 99 -6.24 -1.26 -22.22
CA LEU A 99 -5.85 -2.23 -23.24
C LEU A 99 -4.33 -2.21 -23.50
N ALA A 100 -3.72 -1.03 -23.54
CA ALA A 100 -2.28 -0.89 -23.70
C ALA A 100 -1.52 -1.49 -22.50
N HIS A 101 -2.05 -1.32 -21.28
CA HIS A 101 -1.52 -1.96 -20.07
C HIS A 101 -1.61 -3.48 -20.15
N GLU A 102 -2.76 -4.04 -20.56
CA GLU A 102 -2.96 -5.49 -20.72
C GLU A 102 -1.97 -6.10 -21.74
N VAL A 103 -1.72 -5.41 -22.86
CA VAL A 103 -0.69 -5.84 -23.83
C VAL A 103 0.70 -5.89 -23.17
N ARG A 104 1.05 -4.90 -22.34
CA ARG A 104 2.32 -4.90 -21.60
C ARG A 104 2.41 -6.06 -20.60
N VAL A 105 1.32 -6.38 -19.91
CA VAL A 105 1.25 -7.52 -18.99
C VAL A 105 1.45 -8.83 -19.75
N CYS A 106 0.77 -9.02 -20.89
CA CYS A 106 0.95 -10.20 -21.74
C CYS A 106 2.41 -10.36 -22.20
N VAL A 107 3.06 -9.28 -22.64
CA VAL A 107 4.48 -9.30 -23.02
C VAL A 107 5.38 -9.71 -21.86
N ALA A 108 5.10 -9.19 -20.65
CA ALA A 108 5.89 -9.50 -19.46
C ALA A 108 5.71 -10.94 -18.97
N ASP A 109 4.48 -11.46 -19.02
CA ASP A 109 4.12 -12.78 -18.52
C ASP A 109 4.25 -13.88 -19.61
N GLY A 110 4.53 -13.52 -20.87
CA GLY A 110 4.65 -14.45 -22.00
C GLY A 110 3.30 -15.03 -22.46
N GLU A 111 2.22 -14.27 -22.25
CA GLU A 111 0.85 -14.65 -22.58
C GLU A 111 0.37 -14.00 -23.89
N MET A 112 -0.71 -14.51 -24.46
CA MET A 112 -1.36 -13.92 -25.62
C MET A 112 -2.63 -13.19 -25.17
N LEU A 113 -2.88 -11.99 -25.70
CA LEU A 113 -4.00 -11.16 -25.30
C LEU A 113 -5.38 -11.78 -25.65
N ASP A 114 -5.43 -12.51 -26.76
CA ASP A 114 -6.63 -13.17 -27.29
C ASP A 114 -6.81 -14.63 -26.84
N ASP A 115 -6.00 -15.11 -25.88
CA ASP A 115 -6.22 -16.42 -25.26
C ASP A 115 -7.50 -16.39 -24.42
N GLY A 116 -8.53 -17.14 -24.85
CA GLY A 116 -9.83 -17.20 -24.18
C GLY A 116 -9.81 -17.79 -22.78
N ASN A 117 -8.70 -18.44 -22.35
CA ASN A 117 -8.51 -18.96 -21.00
C ASN A 117 -7.81 -17.95 -20.09
N ARG A 118 -7.26 -16.89 -20.63
CA ARG A 118 -6.55 -15.86 -19.87
C ARG A 118 -7.52 -15.09 -18.97
N LYS A 119 -7.13 -14.90 -17.73
CA LYS A 119 -7.81 -13.99 -16.80
C LYS A 119 -6.96 -12.74 -16.64
N PRO A 120 -7.52 -11.54 -16.87
CA PRO A 120 -6.82 -10.29 -16.61
C PRO A 120 -6.30 -10.25 -15.18
N LYS A 121 -5.04 -9.85 -15.02
CA LYS A 121 -4.38 -9.74 -13.72
C LYS A 121 -4.79 -8.49 -12.96
N TYR A 122 -5.20 -7.47 -13.69
CA TYR A 122 -5.58 -6.16 -13.15
C TYR A 122 -6.98 -5.75 -13.63
N GLY A 123 -7.70 -5.00 -12.78
CA GLY A 123 -9.02 -4.47 -13.10
C GLY A 123 -8.96 -3.21 -13.96
N GLN A 124 -10.03 -2.94 -14.70
CA GLN A 124 -10.18 -1.74 -15.52
C GLN A 124 -10.29 -0.45 -14.68
N ASP A 125 -10.59 -0.57 -13.41
CA ASP A 125 -10.74 0.52 -12.45
C ASP A 125 -9.42 0.95 -11.80
N GLN A 126 -8.30 0.27 -12.09
CA GLN A 126 -6.98 0.54 -11.51
C GLN A 126 -6.21 1.66 -12.24
N TYR A 127 -6.90 2.68 -12.71
CA TYR A 127 -6.30 3.88 -13.27
C TYR A 127 -6.08 4.96 -12.20
N PHE A 128 -5.31 5.99 -12.54
CA PHE A 128 -5.04 7.12 -11.66
C PHE A 128 -6.28 7.99 -11.49
N LYS A 129 -7.04 7.74 -10.43
CA LYS A 129 -8.28 8.45 -10.13
C LYS A 129 -8.02 9.90 -9.71
N SER A 130 -8.93 10.79 -10.09
CA SER A 130 -8.95 12.17 -9.61
C SER A 130 -9.33 12.24 -8.13
N SER A 131 -9.01 13.37 -7.49
CA SER A 131 -9.42 13.60 -6.11
C SER A 131 -10.95 13.52 -5.90
N ALA A 132 -11.73 13.98 -6.89
CA ALA A 132 -13.19 13.90 -6.83
C ALA A 132 -13.69 12.45 -6.85
N GLU A 133 -13.13 11.61 -7.73
CA GLU A 133 -13.46 10.17 -7.78
C GLU A 133 -13.05 9.44 -6.49
N MET A 134 -11.90 9.79 -5.89
CA MET A 134 -11.49 9.21 -4.60
C MET A 134 -12.40 9.64 -3.46
N ILE A 135 -12.84 10.90 -3.41
CA ILE A 135 -13.81 11.38 -2.41
C ILE A 135 -15.15 10.64 -2.56
N GLU A 136 -15.63 10.45 -3.77
CA GLU A 136 -16.87 9.71 -4.04
C GLU A 136 -16.73 8.24 -3.65
N LEU A 137 -15.61 7.59 -4.03
CA LEU A 137 -15.32 6.17 -3.76
C LEU A 137 -15.28 5.85 -2.26
N PHE A 138 -14.82 6.79 -1.43
CA PHE A 138 -14.74 6.65 0.04
C PHE A 138 -15.67 7.62 0.78
N SER A 139 -16.82 7.98 0.16
CA SER A 139 -17.78 8.93 0.74
C SER A 139 -18.35 8.49 2.09
N ASP A 140 -18.38 7.18 2.35
CA ASP A 140 -18.77 6.57 3.62
C ASP A 140 -17.65 6.58 4.68
N ILE A 141 -16.39 6.81 4.28
CA ILE A 141 -15.22 6.84 5.18
C ILE A 141 -14.39 8.11 4.90
N PRO A 142 -14.94 9.32 5.06
CA PRO A 142 -14.25 10.57 4.68
C PRO A 142 -12.95 10.80 5.45
N ALA A 143 -12.82 10.26 6.67
CA ALA A 143 -11.59 10.32 7.45
C ALA A 143 -10.41 9.64 6.74
N ALA A 144 -10.62 8.56 5.99
CA ALA A 144 -9.57 7.88 5.26
C ALA A 144 -8.99 8.75 4.13
N VAL A 145 -9.85 9.49 3.42
CA VAL A 145 -9.43 10.45 2.39
C VAL A 145 -8.71 11.65 3.02
N HIS A 146 -9.23 12.18 4.14
CA HIS A 146 -8.57 13.27 4.86
C HIS A 146 -7.15 12.88 5.30
N ASN A 147 -6.97 11.70 5.83
CA ASN A 147 -5.68 11.20 6.29
C ASN A 147 -4.65 11.08 5.15
N SER A 148 -5.05 10.84 3.91
CA SER A 148 -4.12 10.86 2.77
C SER A 148 -3.48 12.23 2.57
N VAL A 149 -4.24 13.31 2.78
CA VAL A 149 -3.74 14.69 2.72
C VAL A 149 -2.82 14.99 3.92
N GLU A 150 -3.17 14.53 5.12
CA GLU A 150 -2.33 14.72 6.31
C GLU A 150 -0.99 13.97 6.19
N ILE A 151 -1.00 12.76 5.62
CA ILE A 151 0.24 12.02 5.31
C ILE A 151 1.10 12.82 4.31
N ALA A 152 0.51 13.34 3.24
CA ALA A 152 1.24 14.16 2.26
C ALA A 152 1.86 15.41 2.90
N ARG A 153 1.18 16.04 3.86
CA ARG A 153 1.71 17.20 4.61
C ARG A 153 2.85 16.84 5.56
N LYS A 154 2.84 15.62 6.12
CA LYS A 154 3.94 15.11 6.95
C LYS A 154 5.19 14.78 6.14
N CYS A 155 5.05 14.42 4.85
CA CYS A 155 6.18 14.09 3.99
C CYS A 155 6.94 15.35 3.57
N ASN A 156 8.18 15.51 4.03
CA ASN A 156 9.00 16.69 3.81
C ASN A 156 10.47 16.36 3.44
N LEU A 157 10.72 15.15 2.93
CA LEU A 157 12.06 14.71 2.55
C LEU A 157 12.55 15.47 1.32
N GLU A 158 13.71 16.13 1.44
CA GLU A 158 14.44 16.74 0.33
C GLU A 158 15.53 15.78 -0.18
N ILE A 159 15.41 15.38 -1.45
CA ILE A 159 16.40 14.52 -2.10
C ILE A 159 17.34 15.37 -2.94
N THR A 160 18.63 15.36 -2.62
CA THR A 160 19.65 16.03 -3.44
C THR A 160 19.96 15.18 -4.66
N LEU A 161 19.46 15.63 -5.83
CA LEU A 161 19.72 14.96 -7.11
C LEU A 161 21.06 15.41 -7.70
N GLY A 162 21.66 14.53 -8.51
CA GLY A 162 22.90 14.83 -9.26
C GLY A 162 24.19 14.83 -8.42
N LYS A 163 24.12 14.48 -7.14
CA LYS A 163 25.30 14.31 -6.30
C LYS A 163 25.59 12.82 -6.07
N TYR A 164 26.84 12.42 -6.31
CA TYR A 164 27.28 11.06 -6.05
C TYR A 164 27.67 10.93 -4.56
N PHE A 165 27.07 9.97 -3.87
CA PHE A 165 27.41 9.58 -2.51
C PHE A 165 28.11 8.22 -2.59
N LEU A 166 29.42 8.18 -2.33
CA LEU A 166 30.16 6.93 -2.24
C LEU A 166 30.18 6.48 -0.77
N PRO A 167 30.05 5.18 -0.49
CA PRO A 167 30.19 4.69 0.88
C PRO A 167 31.63 4.91 1.36
N ASP A 168 31.76 5.45 2.58
CA ASP A 168 33.05 5.52 3.29
C ASP A 168 33.44 4.09 3.71
N PHE A 169 34.48 3.55 3.09
CA PHE A 169 35.00 2.23 3.41
C PHE A 169 36.25 2.41 4.29
N ALA A 170 36.09 2.13 5.57
CA ALA A 170 37.27 2.13 6.49
C ALA A 170 38.17 0.95 6.09
N THR A 171 39.39 1.28 5.61
CA THR A 171 40.42 0.26 5.36
C THR A 171 41.20 -0.02 6.66
N PRO A 172 41.59 -1.29 6.93
CA PRO A 172 42.24 -1.65 8.19
C PRO A 172 43.60 -0.97 8.47
N ASN A 173 44.12 -0.20 7.50
CA ASN A 173 45.45 0.43 7.56
C ASN A 173 45.45 1.94 7.22
N ALA A 174 44.32 2.64 7.42
CA ALA A 174 44.26 4.09 7.26
C ALA A 174 44.22 4.79 8.62
#